data_f6289598aeb9c494dd6c38382756b9d5
#
_entry.id   f6289598aeb9c494dd6c38382756b9d5
#
_cell.length_a   1.000
_cell.length_b   1.000
_cell.length_c   1.000
_cell.angle_alpha   90.00
_cell.angle_beta   90.00
_cell.angle_gamma   90.00
#
_symmetry.space_group_name_H-M   'P 1'
#
loop_
_entity.id
_entity.type
_entity.pdbx_description
1 polymer ?
#
loop_
_entity_poly.entity_id
_entity_poly.type
_entity_poly.pdbx_seq_one_letter_code
_entity_poly.pdbx_strand_id
1 'polypeptide(L)'
;MMARQDKITISTPTYWAEACKHLVKKDRVMKRLIPQLGDACLQSRGDAFVTLARSIVGQQISVKAAQSVWDKFALLPRKITPANVLKLKVDDMRAAGLSARKIEYLVDLAINFDSGSLHVGQWTEMDDELIINELVAIRGIGRWTAEMFLIFHLMRPNVLPLDDVGLINGISHNYFSGEAVSRSEVREVAAAWAPYCSVATWYIWRSLDPLPVEY
;
A
#
# COMPACT_ATOMS: atom_id res chain seq x y z
N MET A 1 10.50 -20.30 -27.46
CA MET A 1 11.04 -20.33 -26.08
C MET A 1 10.11 -19.46 -25.25
N MET A 2 9.15 -20.09 -24.55
CA MET A 2 8.14 -19.37 -23.74
C MET A 2 8.81 -18.76 -22.51
N ALA A 3 8.63 -17.46 -22.33
CA ALA A 3 9.05 -16.74 -21.15
C ALA A 3 8.37 -17.37 -19.93
N ARG A 4 9.16 -17.82 -18.94
CA ARG A 4 8.66 -18.15 -17.62
C ARG A 4 8.03 -16.88 -17.03
N GLN A 5 6.71 -16.87 -16.93
CA GLN A 5 6.02 -15.96 -16.03
C GLN A 5 6.47 -16.32 -14.61
N ASP A 6 7.24 -15.44 -13.98
CA ASP A 6 7.50 -15.54 -12.55
C ASP A 6 6.13 -15.50 -11.86
N LYS A 7 5.73 -16.67 -11.30
CA LYS A 7 4.53 -16.76 -10.49
C LYS A 7 4.72 -15.82 -9.31
N ILE A 8 3.96 -14.74 -9.27
CA ILE A 8 3.80 -13.92 -8.06
C ILE A 8 3.32 -14.87 -6.98
N THR A 9 4.19 -15.15 -6.01
CA THR A 9 3.80 -15.97 -4.85
C THR A 9 2.94 -15.09 -3.97
N ILE A 10 1.63 -15.21 -4.12
CA ILE A 10 0.65 -14.56 -3.25
C ILE A 10 0.72 -15.27 -1.91
N SER A 11 1.27 -14.60 -0.90
CA SER A 11 1.34 -15.15 0.46
C SER A 11 0.43 -14.38 1.40
N THR A 12 -0.45 -15.10 2.08
CA THR A 12 -1.19 -14.56 3.23
C THR A 12 -0.23 -14.38 4.40
N PRO A 13 -0.28 -13.26 5.13
CA PRO A 13 0.55 -13.08 6.32
C PRO A 13 0.32 -14.19 7.35
N THR A 14 1.39 -14.75 7.88
CA THR A 14 1.31 -15.86 8.86
C THR A 14 0.54 -15.51 10.11
N TYR A 15 0.55 -14.23 10.50
CA TYR A 15 -0.18 -13.71 11.67
C TYR A 15 -1.68 -13.49 11.44
N TRP A 16 -2.19 -13.63 10.18
CA TRP A 16 -3.55 -13.21 9.84
C TRP A 16 -4.63 -13.91 10.67
N ALA A 17 -4.53 -15.22 10.82
CA ALA A 17 -5.51 -16.00 11.60
C ALA A 17 -5.51 -15.62 13.08
N GLU A 18 -4.33 -15.35 13.65
CA GLU A 18 -4.19 -14.90 15.06
C GLU A 18 -4.76 -13.48 15.21
N ALA A 19 -4.45 -12.58 14.28
CA ALA A 19 -5.00 -11.24 14.27
C ALA A 19 -6.54 -11.25 14.24
N CYS A 20 -7.14 -12.05 13.37
CA CYS A 20 -8.60 -12.19 13.33
C CYS A 20 -9.19 -12.67 14.66
N LYS A 21 -8.58 -13.66 15.31
CA LYS A 21 -9.01 -14.14 16.64
C LYS A 21 -8.90 -13.04 17.69
N HIS A 22 -7.79 -12.28 17.69
CA HIS A 22 -7.59 -11.16 18.60
C HIS A 22 -8.66 -10.08 18.41
N LEU A 23 -8.87 -9.63 17.17
CA LEU A 23 -9.82 -8.59 16.82
C LEU A 23 -11.26 -8.97 17.15
N VAL A 24 -11.69 -10.19 16.84
CA VAL A 24 -13.02 -10.72 17.20
C VAL A 24 -13.25 -10.71 18.71
N LYS A 25 -12.20 -11.00 19.51
CA LYS A 25 -12.27 -11.01 20.97
C LYS A 25 -12.31 -9.60 21.57
N LYS A 26 -11.61 -8.64 20.97
CA LYS A 26 -11.37 -7.31 21.54
C LYS A 26 -12.33 -6.24 21.04
N ASP A 27 -12.95 -6.43 19.88
CA ASP A 27 -13.73 -5.39 19.21
C ASP A 27 -15.05 -5.94 18.67
N ARG A 28 -16.17 -5.29 19.05
CA ARG A 28 -17.53 -5.70 18.67
C ARG A 28 -17.80 -5.54 17.18
N VAL A 29 -17.20 -4.54 16.54
CA VAL A 29 -17.37 -4.29 15.09
C VAL A 29 -16.60 -5.33 14.32
N MET A 30 -15.35 -5.62 14.70
CA MET A 30 -14.54 -6.68 14.11
C MET A 30 -15.19 -8.06 14.28
N LYS A 31 -15.82 -8.33 15.43
CA LYS A 31 -16.61 -9.56 15.66
C LYS A 31 -17.74 -9.73 14.64
N ARG A 32 -18.30 -8.62 14.13
CA ARG A 32 -19.34 -8.63 13.09
C ARG A 32 -18.73 -8.71 11.69
N LEU A 33 -17.70 -7.89 11.39
CA LEU A 33 -17.18 -7.74 10.04
C LEU A 33 -16.36 -8.96 9.56
N ILE A 34 -15.50 -9.50 10.43
CA ILE A 34 -14.60 -10.60 10.04
C ILE A 34 -15.35 -11.81 9.49
N PRO A 35 -16.40 -12.33 10.16
CA PRO A 35 -17.16 -13.46 9.61
C PRO A 35 -17.91 -13.16 8.30
N GLN A 36 -18.28 -11.90 8.06
CA GLN A 36 -19.00 -11.51 6.85
C GLN A 36 -18.14 -11.51 5.59
N LEU A 37 -16.83 -11.30 5.73
CA LEU A 37 -15.88 -11.19 4.61
C LEU A 37 -15.18 -12.53 4.29
N GLY A 38 -15.46 -13.58 5.05
CA GLY A 38 -14.97 -14.94 4.80
C GLY A 38 -13.46 -15.06 4.82
N ASP A 39 -12.89 -15.84 3.90
CA ASP A 39 -11.45 -16.15 3.82
C ASP A 39 -10.64 -15.05 3.10
N ALA A 40 -11.23 -13.91 2.80
CA ALA A 40 -10.51 -12.81 2.18
C ALA A 40 -9.42 -12.26 3.11
N CYS A 41 -8.23 -12.02 2.58
CA CYS A 41 -7.07 -11.57 3.35
C CYS A 41 -6.18 -10.63 2.54
N LEU A 42 -5.31 -9.93 3.24
CA LEU A 42 -4.26 -9.12 2.65
C LEU A 42 -3.28 -10.01 1.88
N GLN A 43 -2.82 -9.54 0.73
CA GLN A 43 -1.86 -10.26 -0.11
C GLN A 43 -0.70 -9.36 -0.49
N SER A 44 0.53 -9.86 -0.36
CA SER A 44 1.73 -9.12 -0.75
C SER A 44 1.87 -9.04 -2.28
N ARG A 45 2.45 -7.96 -2.76
CA ARG A 45 2.68 -7.73 -4.19
C ARG A 45 4.16 -7.51 -4.47
N GLY A 46 4.80 -8.54 -4.94
CA GLY A 46 6.02 -8.53 -5.71
C GLY A 46 7.19 -7.67 -5.19
N ASP A 47 7.83 -6.97 -6.10
CA ASP A 47 9.05 -6.19 -5.89
C ASP A 47 8.77 -4.80 -5.29
N ALA A 48 9.62 -4.35 -4.36
CA ALA A 48 9.47 -3.09 -3.63
C ALA A 48 9.48 -1.87 -4.57
N PHE A 49 10.43 -1.83 -5.51
CA PHE A 49 10.53 -0.74 -6.47
C PHE A 49 9.29 -0.67 -7.38
N VAL A 50 8.85 -1.82 -7.89
CA VAL A 50 7.66 -1.93 -8.73
C VAL A 50 6.41 -1.47 -7.99
N THR A 51 6.25 -1.85 -6.73
CA THR A 51 5.11 -1.46 -5.88
C THR A 51 5.05 0.05 -5.69
N LEU A 52 6.18 0.68 -5.33
CA LEU A 52 6.24 2.14 -5.16
C LEU A 52 6.08 2.90 -6.49
N ALA A 53 6.68 2.41 -7.58
CA ALA A 53 6.52 2.99 -8.90
C ALA A 53 5.05 2.96 -9.36
N ARG A 54 4.35 1.83 -9.14
CA ARG A 54 2.92 1.69 -9.44
C ARG A 54 2.07 2.66 -8.61
N SER A 55 2.39 2.83 -7.34
CA SER A 55 1.74 3.81 -6.46
C SER A 55 1.89 5.24 -7.01
N ILE A 56 3.09 5.66 -7.41
CA ILE A 56 3.35 6.98 -8.03
C ILE A 56 2.52 7.16 -9.31
N VAL A 57 2.50 6.15 -10.19
CA VAL A 57 1.71 6.19 -11.42
C VAL A 57 0.22 6.35 -11.13
N GLY A 58 -0.30 5.72 -10.08
CA GLY A 58 -1.71 5.74 -9.69
C GLY A 58 -2.18 7.01 -8.99
N GLN A 59 -1.28 7.87 -8.50
CA GLN A 59 -1.64 9.07 -7.74
C GLN A 59 -2.61 9.99 -8.50
N GLN A 60 -3.68 10.44 -7.82
CA GLN A 60 -4.63 11.45 -8.29
C GLN A 60 -5.37 11.13 -9.60
N ILE A 61 -5.48 9.87 -9.96
CA ILE A 61 -6.25 9.40 -11.12
C ILE A 61 -7.11 8.19 -10.73
N SER A 62 -8.12 7.87 -11.54
CA SER A 62 -8.95 6.69 -11.29
C SER A 62 -8.17 5.38 -11.46
N VAL A 63 -8.60 4.31 -10.80
CA VAL A 63 -7.99 2.98 -10.89
C VAL A 63 -7.85 2.51 -12.34
N LYS A 64 -8.90 2.70 -13.16
CA LYS A 64 -8.88 2.36 -14.59
C LYS A 64 -7.83 3.15 -15.37
N ALA A 65 -7.70 4.45 -15.09
CA ALA A 65 -6.70 5.29 -15.75
C ALA A 65 -5.28 4.91 -15.28
N ALA A 66 -5.10 4.65 -13.98
CA ALA A 66 -3.83 4.19 -13.41
C ALA A 66 -3.36 2.89 -14.07
N GLN A 67 -4.25 1.91 -14.22
CA GLN A 67 -3.93 0.66 -14.90
C GLN A 67 -3.52 0.89 -16.36
N SER A 68 -4.26 1.71 -17.12
CA SER A 68 -3.93 2.00 -18.50
C SER A 68 -2.57 2.69 -18.67
N VAL A 69 -2.23 3.64 -17.80
CA VAL A 69 -0.91 4.31 -17.81
C VAL A 69 0.19 3.34 -17.39
N TRP A 70 -0.06 2.54 -16.37
CA TRP A 70 0.88 1.52 -15.91
C TRP A 70 1.22 0.52 -17.01
N ASP A 71 0.22 -0.01 -17.71
CA ASP A 71 0.41 -1.01 -18.77
C ASP A 71 1.30 -0.46 -19.89
N LYS A 72 1.09 0.81 -20.30
CA LYS A 72 1.94 1.48 -21.28
C LYS A 72 3.35 1.73 -20.77
N PHE A 73 3.49 2.22 -19.55
CA PHE A 73 4.79 2.46 -18.91
C PHE A 73 5.59 1.16 -18.76
N ALA A 74 4.94 0.07 -18.35
CA ALA A 74 5.58 -1.22 -18.14
C ALA A 74 6.16 -1.85 -19.43
N LEU A 75 5.70 -1.43 -20.60
CA LEU A 75 6.23 -1.86 -21.89
C LEU A 75 7.49 -1.10 -22.32
N LEU A 76 7.79 0.06 -21.72
CA LEU A 76 8.94 0.87 -22.12
C LEU A 76 10.28 0.20 -21.75
N PRO A 77 10.50 -0.28 -20.52
CA PRO A 77 11.72 -1.00 -20.18
C PRO A 77 11.56 -2.49 -20.49
N ARG A 78 12.66 -3.18 -20.78
CA ARG A 78 12.65 -4.65 -20.91
C ARG A 78 12.17 -5.36 -19.62
N LYS A 79 12.52 -4.79 -18.46
CA LYS A 79 12.09 -5.17 -17.13
C LYS A 79 12.03 -3.89 -16.28
N ILE A 80 11.01 -3.76 -15.45
CA ILE A 80 10.91 -2.61 -14.53
C ILE A 80 11.92 -2.81 -13.41
N THR A 81 13.04 -2.10 -13.52
CA THR A 81 14.11 -2.01 -12.51
C THR A 81 14.57 -0.57 -12.41
N PRO A 82 15.16 -0.12 -11.28
CA PRO A 82 15.70 1.22 -11.14
C PRO A 82 16.61 1.60 -12.31
N ALA A 83 17.64 0.80 -12.57
CA ALA A 83 18.61 1.03 -13.64
C ALA A 83 17.99 1.11 -15.05
N ASN A 84 16.91 0.38 -15.32
CA ASN A 84 16.24 0.45 -16.62
C ASN A 84 15.32 1.66 -16.72
N VAL A 85 14.66 2.06 -15.65
CA VAL A 85 13.84 3.29 -15.61
C VAL A 85 14.70 4.52 -15.84
N LEU A 86 15.90 4.59 -15.27
CA LEU A 86 16.84 5.69 -15.47
C LEU A 86 17.33 5.84 -16.92
N LYS A 87 17.19 4.80 -17.76
CA LYS A 87 17.56 4.84 -19.19
C LYS A 87 16.42 5.27 -20.11
N LEU A 88 15.20 5.40 -19.59
CA LEU A 88 14.04 5.79 -20.39
C LEU A 88 14.13 7.25 -20.80
N LYS A 89 13.69 7.53 -22.04
CA LYS A 89 13.54 8.90 -22.51
C LYS A 89 12.27 9.53 -21.92
N VAL A 90 12.37 10.79 -21.53
CA VAL A 90 11.24 11.55 -20.98
C VAL A 90 10.05 11.57 -21.94
N ASP A 91 10.31 11.69 -23.26
CA ASP A 91 9.24 11.73 -24.25
C ASP A 91 8.49 10.40 -24.37
N ASP A 92 9.17 9.27 -24.23
CA ASP A 92 8.54 7.94 -24.21
C ASP A 92 7.65 7.79 -22.95
N MET A 93 8.14 8.26 -21.80
CA MET A 93 7.37 8.25 -20.56
C MET A 93 6.13 9.15 -20.64
N ARG A 94 6.24 10.33 -21.30
CA ARG A 94 5.09 11.21 -21.57
C ARG A 94 4.09 10.55 -22.51
N ALA A 95 4.56 9.89 -23.57
CA ALA A 95 3.71 9.15 -24.50
C ALA A 95 2.94 8.00 -23.83
N ALA A 96 3.49 7.41 -22.76
CA ALA A 96 2.80 6.42 -21.92
C ALA A 96 1.69 7.04 -21.05
N GLY A 97 1.60 8.38 -20.96
CA GLY A 97 0.57 9.10 -20.22
C GLY A 97 1.04 9.62 -18.84
N LEU A 98 2.34 9.64 -18.58
CA LEU A 98 2.89 10.18 -17.34
C LEU A 98 3.00 11.72 -17.41
N SER A 99 2.54 12.40 -16.35
CA SER A 99 2.77 13.83 -16.19
C SER A 99 4.25 14.11 -15.89
N ALA A 100 4.71 15.33 -16.18
CA ALA A 100 6.07 15.75 -15.89
C ALA A 100 6.46 15.47 -14.42
N ARG A 101 5.56 15.78 -13.49
CA ARG A 101 5.76 15.55 -12.05
C ARG A 101 5.91 14.05 -11.71
N LYS A 102 5.10 13.17 -12.30
CA LYS A 102 5.22 11.71 -12.09
C LYS A 102 6.51 11.16 -12.67
N ILE A 103 6.97 11.70 -13.79
CA ILE A 103 8.28 11.33 -14.37
C ILE A 103 9.41 11.70 -13.41
N GLU A 104 9.40 12.94 -12.88
CA GLU A 104 10.37 13.34 -11.85
C GLU A 104 10.37 12.43 -10.63
N TYR A 105 9.20 12.05 -10.12
CA TYR A 105 9.05 11.16 -8.99
C TYR A 105 9.57 9.74 -9.26
N LEU A 106 9.27 9.20 -10.45
CA LEU A 106 9.77 7.88 -10.85
C LEU A 106 11.28 7.86 -11.03
N VAL A 107 11.85 8.93 -11.55
CA VAL A 107 13.33 9.08 -11.69
C VAL A 107 13.96 9.21 -10.31
N ASP A 108 13.41 10.02 -9.42
CA ASP A 108 13.93 10.18 -8.05
C ASP A 108 13.86 8.86 -7.27
N LEU A 109 12.72 8.14 -7.36
CA LEU A 109 12.58 6.79 -6.80
C LEU A 109 13.68 5.86 -7.34
N ALA A 110 13.89 5.85 -8.66
CA ALA A 110 14.89 4.99 -9.30
C ALA A 110 16.31 5.33 -8.86
N ILE A 111 16.65 6.61 -8.70
CA ILE A 111 17.96 7.06 -8.19
C ILE A 111 18.18 6.54 -6.77
N ASN A 112 17.19 6.69 -5.88
CA ASN A 112 17.32 6.27 -4.47
C ASN A 112 17.49 4.75 -4.34
N PHE A 113 16.82 3.96 -5.20
CA PHE A 113 17.00 2.50 -5.22
C PHE A 113 18.32 2.07 -5.83
N ASP A 114 18.78 2.73 -6.90
CA ASP A 114 20.00 2.36 -7.66
C ASP A 114 21.28 2.76 -6.91
N SER A 115 21.25 3.89 -6.17
CA SER A 115 22.37 4.37 -5.38
C SER A 115 22.64 3.54 -4.13
N GLY A 116 21.68 2.71 -3.68
CA GLY A 116 21.77 1.98 -2.43
C GLY A 116 21.60 2.86 -1.17
N SER A 117 21.04 4.08 -1.33
CA SER A 117 20.73 4.96 -0.19
C SER A 117 19.60 4.43 0.70
N LEU A 118 18.81 3.51 0.20
CA LEU A 118 17.73 2.85 0.93
C LEU A 118 18.20 1.50 1.47
N HIS A 119 17.84 1.21 2.71
CA HIS A 119 18.20 -0.06 3.36
C HIS A 119 17.21 -1.20 3.04
N VAL A 120 16.83 -1.36 1.76
CA VAL A 120 15.79 -2.30 1.29
C VAL A 120 15.98 -3.72 1.86
N GLY A 121 17.21 -4.23 1.90
CA GLY A 121 17.52 -5.56 2.45
C GLY A 121 17.38 -5.68 3.97
N GLN A 122 17.20 -4.57 4.68
CA GLN A 122 17.07 -4.52 6.14
C GLN A 122 15.64 -4.15 6.57
N TRP A 123 14.77 -3.75 5.66
CA TRP A 123 13.42 -3.29 5.99
C TRP A 123 12.60 -4.31 6.78
N THR A 124 12.85 -5.61 6.64
CA THR A 124 12.17 -6.64 7.43
C THR A 124 12.42 -6.50 8.93
N GLU A 125 13.62 -6.04 9.31
CA GLU A 125 14.08 -5.93 10.70
C GLU A 125 14.00 -4.49 11.25
N MET A 126 13.82 -3.50 10.36
CA MET A 126 13.78 -2.09 10.74
C MET A 126 12.45 -1.72 11.39
N ASP A 127 12.49 -0.71 12.25
CA ASP A 127 11.30 -0.04 12.79
C ASP A 127 10.48 0.66 11.68
N ASP A 128 9.16 0.61 11.79
CA ASP A 128 8.25 1.17 10.79
C ASP A 128 8.48 2.67 10.56
N GLU A 129 8.74 3.46 11.60
CA GLU A 129 9.01 4.90 11.47
C GLU A 129 10.33 5.19 10.77
N LEU A 130 11.34 4.35 10.94
CA LEU A 130 12.59 4.49 10.19
C LEU A 130 12.37 4.24 8.69
N ILE A 131 11.59 3.23 8.34
CA ILE A 131 11.24 2.94 6.94
C ILE A 131 10.40 4.08 6.35
N ILE A 132 9.41 4.59 7.09
CA ILE A 132 8.60 5.73 6.67
C ILE A 132 9.49 6.93 6.39
N ASN A 133 10.45 7.24 7.26
CA ASN A 133 11.37 8.36 7.07
C ASN A 133 12.25 8.20 5.82
N GLU A 134 12.76 6.99 5.54
CA GLU A 134 13.49 6.72 4.29
C GLU A 134 12.60 6.94 3.05
N LEU A 135 11.36 6.44 3.08
CA LEU A 135 10.46 6.54 1.94
C LEU A 135 9.96 7.97 1.71
N VAL A 136 9.67 8.72 2.76
CA VAL A 136 9.21 10.12 2.66
C VAL A 136 10.30 11.07 2.17
N ALA A 137 11.57 10.72 2.31
CA ALA A 137 12.68 11.47 1.72
C ALA A 137 12.66 11.43 0.17
N ILE A 138 11.98 10.46 -0.44
CA ILE A 138 11.83 10.32 -1.89
C ILE A 138 10.73 11.27 -2.37
N ARG A 139 11.03 12.07 -3.40
CA ARG A 139 10.06 13.03 -3.97
C ARG A 139 8.81 12.32 -4.47
N GLY A 140 7.66 12.81 -4.03
CA GLY A 140 6.36 12.26 -4.41
C GLY A 140 5.86 11.11 -3.55
N ILE A 141 6.62 10.65 -2.56
CA ILE A 141 6.16 9.70 -1.55
C ILE A 141 5.86 10.46 -0.26
N GLY A 142 4.57 10.53 0.09
CA GLY A 142 4.12 11.05 1.38
C GLY A 142 3.97 9.94 2.43
N ARG A 143 3.75 10.34 3.70
CA ARG A 143 3.56 9.40 4.81
C ARG A 143 2.47 8.36 4.51
N TRP A 144 1.32 8.78 4.00
CA TRP A 144 0.24 7.85 3.65
C TRP A 144 0.70 6.79 2.62
N THR A 145 1.46 7.18 1.59
CA THR A 145 2.01 6.22 0.60
C THR A 145 2.99 5.25 1.25
N ALA A 146 3.83 5.73 2.16
CA ALA A 146 4.76 4.89 2.92
C ALA A 146 4.00 3.90 3.83
N GLU A 147 2.95 4.35 4.53
CA GLU A 147 2.09 3.48 5.35
C GLU A 147 1.38 2.41 4.50
N MET A 148 0.90 2.76 3.29
CA MET A 148 0.35 1.77 2.36
C MET A 148 1.41 0.75 1.92
N PHE A 149 2.63 1.18 1.69
CA PHE A 149 3.74 0.28 1.38
C PHE A 149 4.04 -0.69 2.55
N LEU A 150 4.04 -0.20 3.79
CA LEU A 150 4.20 -1.05 4.97
C LEU A 150 3.09 -2.09 5.08
N ILE A 151 1.82 -1.71 4.84
CA ILE A 151 0.66 -2.60 4.92
C ILE A 151 0.68 -3.62 3.78
N PHE A 152 0.78 -3.17 2.52
CA PHE A 152 0.53 -4.01 1.34
C PHE A 152 1.78 -4.71 0.79
N HIS A 153 2.99 -4.19 1.06
CA HIS A 153 4.22 -4.79 0.57
C HIS A 153 5.00 -5.49 1.68
N LEU A 154 5.31 -4.78 2.76
CA LEU A 154 6.05 -5.35 3.89
C LEU A 154 5.18 -6.18 4.83
N MET A 155 3.85 -6.15 4.67
CA MET A 155 2.90 -6.91 5.49
C MET A 155 3.04 -6.61 6.98
N ARG A 156 3.31 -5.36 7.34
CA ARG A 156 3.43 -4.96 8.75
C ARG A 156 2.08 -5.10 9.46
N PRO A 157 2.03 -5.78 10.61
CA PRO A 157 0.75 -6.08 11.27
C PRO A 157 0.08 -4.89 11.94
N ASN A 158 0.85 -3.88 12.34
CA ASN A 158 0.40 -2.84 13.28
C ASN A 158 0.52 -1.40 12.78
N VAL A 159 0.27 -1.17 11.51
CA VAL A 159 0.24 0.19 10.92
C VAL A 159 -1.16 0.77 11.04
N LEU A 160 -1.27 2.02 11.55
CA LEU A 160 -2.51 2.76 11.65
C LEU A 160 -2.42 4.06 10.83
N PRO A 161 -2.96 4.08 9.60
CA PRO A 161 -2.86 5.23 8.71
C PRO A 161 -3.90 6.31 9.07
N LEU A 162 -3.55 7.19 10.02
CA LEU A 162 -4.47 8.20 10.58
C LEU A 162 -4.94 9.27 9.59
N ASP A 163 -4.26 9.42 8.45
CA ASP A 163 -4.63 10.36 7.39
C ASP A 163 -5.40 9.68 6.26
N ASP A 164 -5.71 8.39 6.41
CA ASP A 164 -6.47 7.63 5.42
C ASP A 164 -7.97 7.94 5.51
N VAL A 165 -8.49 8.57 4.46
CA VAL A 165 -9.91 8.95 4.38
C VAL A 165 -10.83 7.72 4.42
N GLY A 166 -10.42 6.61 3.82
CA GLY A 166 -11.17 5.36 3.84
C GLY A 166 -11.29 4.80 5.26
N LEU A 167 -10.20 4.81 6.03
CA LEU A 167 -10.20 4.38 7.42
C LEU A 167 -11.10 5.29 8.27
N ILE A 168 -10.94 6.61 8.15
CA ILE A 168 -11.75 7.59 8.91
C ILE A 168 -13.24 7.41 8.62
N ASN A 169 -13.63 7.34 7.33
CA ASN A 169 -15.01 7.14 6.92
C ASN A 169 -15.55 5.77 7.38
N GLY A 170 -14.74 4.73 7.31
CA GLY A 170 -15.14 3.40 7.77
C GLY A 170 -15.34 3.33 9.28
N ILE A 171 -14.52 4.02 10.06
CA ILE A 171 -14.71 4.16 11.52
C ILE A 171 -15.98 4.97 11.80
N SER A 172 -16.14 6.12 11.15
CA SER A 172 -17.37 6.92 11.26
C SER A 172 -18.62 6.06 11.04
N HIS A 173 -18.67 5.32 9.95
CA HIS A 173 -19.81 4.48 9.61
C HIS A 173 -20.06 3.34 10.61
N ASN A 174 -19.01 2.63 11.03
CA ASN A 174 -19.15 1.41 11.82
C ASN A 174 -19.24 1.63 13.33
N TYR A 175 -18.70 2.75 13.86
CA TYR A 175 -18.61 3.03 15.31
C TYR A 175 -19.42 4.25 15.73
N PHE A 176 -19.65 5.22 14.85
CA PHE A 176 -20.23 6.53 15.17
C PHE A 176 -21.48 6.84 14.32
N SER A 177 -22.12 5.84 13.72
CA SER A 177 -23.35 6.00 12.95
C SER A 177 -23.29 7.01 11.79
N GLY A 178 -22.09 7.22 11.26
CA GLY A 178 -21.83 8.14 10.14
C GLY A 178 -21.46 9.58 10.56
N GLU A 179 -21.34 9.85 11.85
CA GLU A 179 -20.89 11.16 12.32
C GLU A 179 -19.39 11.38 12.06
N ALA A 180 -18.98 12.63 11.93
CA ALA A 180 -17.58 12.97 11.71
C ALA A 180 -16.70 12.54 12.89
N VAL A 181 -15.53 11.98 12.57
CA VAL A 181 -14.61 11.41 13.55
C VAL A 181 -13.27 12.12 13.48
N SER A 182 -12.76 12.50 14.65
CA SER A 182 -11.42 13.07 14.82
C SER A 182 -10.33 12.00 14.82
N ARG A 183 -9.08 12.40 14.55
CA ARG A 183 -7.91 11.49 14.67
C ARG A 183 -7.74 10.94 16.09
N SER A 184 -8.18 11.66 17.13
CA SER A 184 -8.15 11.17 18.53
C SER A 184 -9.09 10.00 18.71
N GLU A 185 -10.34 10.13 18.24
CA GLU A 185 -11.35 9.07 18.28
C GLU A 185 -10.93 7.85 17.46
N VAL A 186 -10.28 8.06 16.30
CA VAL A 186 -9.69 6.95 15.52
C VAL A 186 -8.66 6.20 16.36
N ARG A 187 -7.77 6.90 17.10
CA ARG A 187 -6.78 6.25 17.99
C ARG A 187 -7.44 5.50 19.15
N GLU A 188 -8.49 6.07 19.73
CA GLU A 188 -9.23 5.44 20.83
C GLU A 188 -9.88 4.12 20.37
N VAL A 189 -10.54 4.12 19.21
CA VAL A 189 -11.08 2.90 18.61
C VAL A 189 -9.97 1.90 18.33
N ALA A 190 -8.88 2.35 17.68
CA ALA A 190 -7.77 1.49 17.26
C ALA A 190 -6.94 0.93 18.45
N ALA A 191 -7.06 1.47 19.65
CA ALA A 191 -6.38 0.96 20.83
C ALA A 191 -6.71 -0.52 21.10
N ALA A 192 -7.94 -0.96 20.79
CA ALA A 192 -8.36 -2.35 20.90
C ALA A 192 -7.78 -3.26 19.81
N TRP A 193 -7.27 -2.71 18.70
CA TRP A 193 -6.78 -3.47 17.57
C TRP A 193 -5.32 -3.88 17.70
N ALA A 194 -4.53 -3.13 18.46
CA ALA A 194 -3.12 -3.43 18.64
C ALA A 194 -2.90 -4.85 19.18
N PRO A 195 -1.90 -5.60 18.63
CA PRO A 195 -0.88 -5.20 17.67
C PRO A 195 -1.24 -5.49 16.19
N TYR A 196 -2.52 -5.44 15.80
CA TYR A 196 -3.00 -5.83 14.47
C TYR A 196 -3.79 -4.71 13.78
N CYS A 197 -3.36 -3.46 13.92
CA CYS A 197 -4.04 -2.31 13.34
C CYS A 197 -4.18 -2.40 11.81
N SER A 198 -3.17 -2.94 11.09
CA SER A 198 -3.24 -3.14 9.64
C SER A 198 -4.37 -4.08 9.22
N VAL A 199 -4.57 -5.15 10.00
CA VAL A 199 -5.63 -6.12 9.72
C VAL A 199 -7.01 -5.50 9.97
N ALA A 200 -7.17 -4.79 11.09
CA ALA A 200 -8.40 -4.07 11.39
C ALA A 200 -8.71 -3.00 10.33
N THR A 201 -7.71 -2.21 9.94
CA THR A 201 -7.83 -1.20 8.87
C THR A 201 -8.31 -1.85 7.56
N TRP A 202 -7.75 -2.99 7.19
CA TRP A 202 -8.17 -3.73 6.00
C TRP A 202 -9.64 -4.14 6.06
N TYR A 203 -10.13 -4.66 7.20
CA TYR A 203 -11.54 -5.00 7.38
C TYR A 203 -12.45 -3.77 7.36
N ILE A 204 -12.01 -2.64 7.91
CA ILE A 204 -12.75 -1.37 7.85
C ILE A 204 -12.89 -0.91 6.39
N TRP A 205 -11.85 -0.92 5.58
CA TRP A 205 -11.95 -0.60 4.15
C TRP A 205 -12.93 -1.53 3.43
N ARG A 206 -12.87 -2.81 3.70
CA ARG A 206 -13.76 -3.82 3.10
C ARG A 206 -15.23 -3.65 3.50
N SER A 207 -15.51 -3.03 4.63
CA SER A 207 -16.87 -2.72 5.05
C SER A 207 -17.51 -1.59 4.23
N LEU A 208 -16.70 -0.73 3.60
CA LEU A 208 -17.17 0.35 2.72
C LEU A 208 -17.26 -0.09 1.27
N ASP A 209 -16.28 -0.87 0.82
CA ASP A 209 -16.22 -1.40 -0.54
C ASP A 209 -15.86 -2.89 -0.49
N PRO A 210 -16.82 -3.76 -0.81
CA PRO A 210 -16.60 -5.20 -0.83
C PRO A 210 -15.66 -5.67 -1.94
N LEU A 211 -15.33 -4.83 -2.94
CA LEU A 211 -14.36 -5.17 -3.96
C LEU A 211 -12.93 -4.91 -3.45
N PRO A 212 -11.94 -5.77 -3.78
CA PRO A 212 -10.56 -5.51 -3.39
C PRO A 212 -10.06 -4.22 -4.03
N VAL A 213 -9.67 -3.26 -3.20
CA VAL A 213 -8.92 -2.10 -3.69
C VAL A 213 -7.54 -2.61 -4.05
N GLU A 214 -7.25 -2.62 -5.34
CA GLU A 214 -5.95 -2.93 -5.89
C GLU A 214 -5.10 -1.66 -5.89
N TYR A 215 -4.22 -1.50 -4.92
CA TYR A 215 -3.17 -0.47 -4.92
C TYR A 215 -1.93 -0.93 -5.67
#